data_5aefb190cbc772038ef4434e84522a4a
#
_entry.id   5aefb190cbc772038ef4434e84522a4a
#
_cell.length_a   1.000
_cell.length_b   1.000
_cell.length_c   1.000
_cell.angle_alpha   90.00
_cell.angle_beta   90.00
_cell.angle_gamma   90.00
#
_symmetry.space_group_name_H-M   'P 1'
#
loop_
_entity.id
_entity.type
_entity.pdbx_description
1 polymer ?
#
loop_
_entity_poly.entity_id
_entity_poly.type
_entity_poly.pdbx_seq_one_letter_code
_entity_poly.pdbx_strand_id
1 'polypeptide(L)'
;GLMVAGGWWNGSSLQIGRYRDAVDSAAGVVLESALATAAKGGLTLGGDVMKTRPRGIAEDHPRLDLLRHRTVTVERHDGTPAWLGTRKALTHVQKSWRAMTPLVEWLTDHVGPADEGIPQEPE
;
A
#
# COMPACT_ATOMS: atom_id res chain seq x y z
N GLY A 1 6.04 -18.70 12.05
CA GLY A 1 6.27 -18.41 10.64
C GLY A 1 6.83 -17.04 10.41
N LEU A 2 7.12 -16.72 9.16
CA LEU A 2 7.66 -15.45 8.77
C LEU A 2 6.57 -14.59 8.15
N MET A 3 6.48 -13.31 8.55
CA MET A 3 5.55 -12.37 7.97
C MET A 3 6.32 -11.12 7.53
N VAL A 4 6.05 -10.65 6.33
CA VAL A 4 6.60 -9.40 5.82
C VAL A 4 5.43 -8.52 5.42
N ALA A 5 5.42 -7.29 5.85
CA ALA A 5 4.31 -6.38 5.57
C ALA A 5 4.81 -4.96 5.35
N GLY A 6 4.08 -4.20 4.59
CA GLY A 6 4.37 -2.81 4.33
C GLY A 6 3.12 -2.07 3.91
N GLY A 7 3.18 -0.75 3.90
CA GLY A 7 2.09 0.07 3.42
C GLY A 7 1.63 1.12 4.43
N TRP A 8 0.36 1.46 4.34
CA TRP A 8 -0.24 2.54 5.09
C TRP A 8 -1.42 2.00 5.88
N TRP A 9 -1.31 2.00 7.22
CA TRP A 9 -2.28 1.33 8.09
C TRP A 9 -3.30 2.26 8.73
N ASN A 10 -2.92 3.47 9.08
CA ASN A 10 -3.84 4.38 9.79
C ASN A 10 -4.18 5.56 8.90
N GLY A 11 -5.40 5.58 8.39
CA GLY A 11 -5.81 6.63 7.45
C GLY A 11 -6.51 7.78 8.13
N SER A 12 -5.88 8.96 8.16
CA SER A 12 -6.55 10.18 8.56
C SER A 12 -7.39 10.68 7.39
N SER A 13 -8.33 11.59 7.66
CA SER A 13 -9.16 12.16 6.59
C SER A 13 -8.31 12.86 5.54
N LEU A 14 -7.26 13.53 5.95
CA LEU A 14 -6.35 14.21 5.03
C LEU A 14 -5.65 13.22 4.12
N GLN A 15 -5.14 12.12 4.70
CA GLN A 15 -4.46 11.09 3.91
C GLN A 15 -5.41 10.40 2.95
N ILE A 16 -6.62 10.09 3.39
CA ILE A 16 -7.62 9.43 2.55
C ILE A 16 -7.97 10.34 1.38
N GLY A 17 -8.12 11.63 1.61
CA GLY A 17 -8.39 12.59 0.54
C GLY A 17 -7.27 12.64 -0.48
N ARG A 18 -6.02 12.71 -0.01
CA ARG A 18 -4.86 12.72 -0.91
C ARG A 18 -4.76 11.42 -1.71
N TYR A 19 -5.03 10.30 -1.07
CA TYR A 19 -4.99 9.00 -1.73
C TYR A 19 -6.02 8.96 -2.86
N ARG A 20 -7.26 9.38 -2.59
CA ARG A 20 -8.32 9.35 -3.60
C ARG A 20 -8.03 10.28 -4.76
N ASP A 21 -7.51 11.47 -4.47
CA ASP A 21 -7.14 12.40 -5.54
C ASP A 21 -6.04 11.82 -6.41
N ALA A 22 -5.05 11.16 -5.81
CA ALA A 22 -3.96 10.57 -6.57
C ALA A 22 -4.44 9.38 -7.41
N VAL A 23 -5.31 8.54 -6.85
CA VAL A 23 -5.83 7.38 -7.59
C VAL A 23 -6.67 7.82 -8.78
N ASP A 24 -7.40 8.94 -8.62
CA ASP A 24 -8.24 9.47 -9.69
C ASP A 24 -7.41 10.18 -10.77
N SER A 25 -6.15 10.41 -10.55
CA SER A 25 -5.25 11.07 -11.49
C SER A 25 -4.40 10.05 -12.24
N ALA A 26 -3.48 10.55 -13.07
CA ALA A 26 -2.51 9.69 -13.76
C ALA A 26 -1.66 8.86 -12.80
N ALA A 27 -1.48 9.34 -11.56
CA ALA A 27 -0.73 8.59 -10.56
C ALA A 27 -1.42 7.26 -10.21
N GLY A 28 -2.74 7.15 -10.45
CA GLY A 28 -3.45 5.89 -10.23
C GLY A 28 -2.95 4.76 -11.12
N VAL A 29 -2.50 5.08 -12.32
CA VAL A 29 -1.92 4.07 -13.21
C VAL A 29 -0.61 3.55 -12.65
N VAL A 30 0.18 4.44 -12.06
CA VAL A 30 1.43 4.06 -11.42
C VAL A 30 1.16 3.17 -10.20
N LEU A 31 0.10 3.48 -9.44
CA LEU A 31 -0.31 2.65 -8.31
C LEU A 31 -0.68 1.24 -8.77
N GLU A 32 -1.44 1.13 -9.85
CA GLU A 32 -1.81 -0.18 -10.40
C GLU A 32 -0.56 -0.99 -10.75
N SER A 33 0.43 -0.35 -11.34
CA SER A 33 1.69 -1.00 -11.68
C SER A 33 2.44 -1.44 -10.42
N ALA A 34 2.47 -0.59 -9.40
CA ALA A 34 3.14 -0.93 -8.13
C ALA A 34 2.47 -2.10 -7.44
N LEU A 35 1.13 -2.16 -7.48
CA LEU A 35 0.39 -3.28 -6.89
C LEU A 35 0.62 -4.57 -7.67
N ALA A 36 0.73 -4.49 -8.99
CA ALA A 36 1.04 -5.66 -9.80
C ALA A 36 2.45 -6.19 -9.48
N THR A 37 3.41 -5.31 -9.27
CA THR A 37 4.76 -5.70 -8.88
C THR A 37 4.74 -6.42 -7.53
N ALA A 38 3.99 -5.88 -6.57
CA ALA A 38 3.88 -6.49 -5.25
C ALA A 38 3.24 -7.89 -5.35
N ALA A 39 2.18 -8.02 -6.15
CA ALA A 39 1.49 -9.29 -6.33
C ALA A 39 2.41 -10.35 -6.96
N LYS A 40 3.22 -9.95 -7.92
CA LYS A 40 4.19 -10.86 -8.53
C LYS A 40 5.22 -11.35 -7.52
N GLY A 41 5.51 -10.53 -6.52
CA GLY A 41 6.42 -10.91 -5.44
C GLY A 41 5.77 -11.74 -4.35
N GLY A 42 4.51 -12.11 -4.50
CA GLY A 42 3.82 -12.96 -3.54
C GLY A 42 3.15 -12.20 -2.41
N LEU A 43 3.01 -10.87 -2.55
CA LEU A 43 2.36 -10.06 -1.53
C LEU A 43 0.86 -9.97 -1.79
N THR A 44 0.08 -9.94 -0.73
CA THR A 44 -1.38 -9.86 -0.81
C THR A 44 -1.83 -8.46 -0.41
N LEU A 45 -2.67 -7.87 -1.24
CA LEU A 45 -3.23 -6.55 -0.96
C LEU A 45 -4.28 -6.63 0.13
N GLY A 46 -4.21 -5.74 1.08
CA GLY A 46 -5.19 -5.63 2.16
C GLY A 46 -5.44 -4.17 2.51
N GLY A 47 -5.93 -3.96 3.70
CA GLY A 47 -6.24 -2.63 4.19
C GLY A 47 -7.72 -2.51 4.52
N ASP A 48 -8.10 -1.31 4.94
CA ASP A 48 -9.48 -1.00 5.28
C ASP A 48 -10.19 -0.54 4.01
N VAL A 49 -11.23 -1.26 3.61
CA VAL A 49 -11.94 -1.03 2.35
C VAL A 49 -13.40 -0.73 2.65
N MET A 50 -13.92 0.36 2.08
CA MET A 50 -15.34 0.69 2.22
C MET A 50 -16.19 -0.33 1.48
N LYS A 51 -17.33 -0.68 2.05
CA LYS A 51 -18.28 -1.57 1.38
C LYS A 51 -19.01 -0.84 0.26
N THR A 52 -19.11 0.47 0.36
CA THR A 52 -19.84 1.27 -0.61
C THR A 52 -18.89 2.15 -1.39
N ARG A 53 -19.42 2.80 -2.40
CA ARG A 53 -18.66 3.73 -3.22
C ARG A 53 -18.42 5.04 -2.48
N PRO A 54 -17.21 5.60 -2.53
CA PRO A 54 -16.98 6.92 -1.93
C PRO A 54 -17.85 7.97 -2.59
N ARG A 55 -18.24 8.97 -1.80
CA ARG A 55 -19.08 10.05 -2.27
C ARG A 55 -18.36 10.81 -3.40
N GLY A 56 -19.08 11.11 -4.46
CA GLY A 56 -18.53 11.86 -5.58
C GLY A 56 -17.78 11.04 -6.62
N ILE A 57 -17.69 9.73 -6.42
CA ILE A 57 -16.99 8.84 -7.35
C ILE A 57 -18.03 8.09 -8.19
N ALA A 58 -17.82 8.05 -9.51
CA ALA A 58 -18.74 7.36 -10.42
C ALA A 58 -18.68 5.86 -10.20
N GLU A 59 -19.85 5.20 -10.37
CA GLU A 59 -19.96 3.76 -10.19
C GLU A 59 -19.11 2.99 -11.19
N ASP A 60 -18.88 3.55 -12.36
CA ASP A 60 -18.09 2.90 -13.42
C ASP A 60 -16.64 3.39 -13.48
N HIS A 61 -16.16 4.01 -12.42
CA HIS A 61 -14.77 4.47 -12.40
C HIS A 61 -13.83 3.28 -12.58
N PRO A 62 -12.85 3.35 -13.49
CA PRO A 62 -11.99 2.20 -13.78
C PRO A 62 -11.14 1.75 -12.61
N ARG A 63 -10.92 2.60 -11.62
CA ARG A 63 -10.17 2.25 -10.42
C ARG A 63 -11.02 2.31 -9.15
N LEU A 64 -12.32 2.03 -9.29
CA LEU A 64 -13.24 2.11 -8.17
C LEU A 64 -12.80 1.25 -6.99
N ASP A 65 -12.33 0.02 -7.26
CA ASP A 65 -11.88 -0.87 -6.19
C ASP A 65 -10.75 -0.23 -5.37
N LEU A 66 -9.82 0.47 -6.00
CA LEU A 66 -8.75 1.15 -5.29
C LEU A 66 -9.26 2.36 -4.53
N LEU A 67 -10.24 3.06 -5.09
CA LEU A 67 -10.82 4.25 -4.45
C LEU A 67 -11.62 3.91 -3.20
N ARG A 68 -12.07 2.68 -3.06
CA ARG A 68 -12.79 2.23 -1.87
C ARG A 68 -11.88 1.99 -0.68
N HIS A 69 -10.56 1.91 -0.90
CA HIS A 69 -9.61 1.72 0.18
C HIS A 69 -9.47 2.99 1.02
N ARG A 70 -9.45 2.84 2.33
CA ARG A 70 -9.10 3.91 3.26
C ARG A 70 -7.69 3.76 3.75
N THR A 71 -7.12 2.58 3.60
CA THR A 71 -5.70 2.30 3.82
C THR A 71 -5.28 1.24 2.82
N VAL A 72 -3.98 1.15 2.56
CA VAL A 72 -3.44 0.18 1.60
C VAL A 72 -2.26 -0.50 2.25
N THR A 73 -2.34 -1.81 2.37
CA THR A 73 -1.25 -2.61 2.92
C THR A 73 -0.99 -3.79 2.01
N VAL A 74 0.22 -4.31 2.07
CA VAL A 74 0.56 -5.58 1.43
C VAL A 74 1.29 -6.43 2.44
N GLU A 75 1.07 -7.74 2.38
CA GLU A 75 1.72 -8.63 3.31
C GLU A 75 1.94 -10.00 2.71
N ARG A 76 2.89 -10.71 3.25
CA ARG A 76 3.19 -12.08 2.88
C ARG A 76 3.43 -12.87 4.15
N HIS A 77 2.73 -13.99 4.29
CA HIS A 77 2.89 -14.91 5.40
C HIS A 77 3.50 -16.19 4.89
N ASP A 78 4.68 -16.51 5.40
CA ASP A 78 5.30 -17.79 5.11
C ASP A 78 5.15 -18.64 6.37
N GLY A 79 4.64 -19.84 6.26
CA GLY A 79 4.44 -20.70 7.41
C GLY A 79 5.75 -21.05 8.08
N THR A 80 6.12 -22.34 8.04
CA THR A 80 7.39 -22.77 8.59
C THR A 80 8.18 -23.51 7.52
N PRO A 81 8.62 -22.79 6.47
CA PRO A 81 9.32 -23.45 5.38
C PRO A 81 10.72 -23.91 5.80
N ALA A 82 11.26 -24.85 5.04
CA ALA A 82 12.55 -25.42 5.37
C ALA A 82 13.69 -24.39 5.40
N TRP A 83 13.57 -23.30 4.63
CA TRP A 83 14.62 -22.27 4.60
C TRP A 83 14.54 -21.30 5.80
N LEU A 84 13.47 -21.36 6.58
CA LEU A 84 13.33 -20.48 7.72
C LEU A 84 14.40 -20.86 8.76
N GLY A 85 15.10 -19.85 9.25
CA GLY A 85 16.21 -20.07 10.16
C GLY A 85 17.56 -20.22 9.45
N THR A 86 17.58 -20.17 8.13
CA THR A 86 18.82 -20.21 7.36
C THR A 86 19.08 -18.85 6.74
N ARG A 87 20.23 -18.71 6.06
CA ARG A 87 20.52 -17.48 5.33
C ARG A 87 19.51 -17.18 4.23
N LYS A 88 18.83 -18.21 3.74
CA LYS A 88 17.81 -18.02 2.72
C LYS A 88 16.64 -17.18 3.22
N ALA A 89 16.40 -17.16 4.53
CA ALA A 89 15.35 -16.32 5.09
C ALA A 89 15.59 -14.85 4.77
N LEU A 90 16.84 -14.38 4.90
CA LEU A 90 17.18 -13.00 4.57
C LEU A 90 16.91 -12.70 3.11
N THR A 91 17.27 -13.62 2.21
CA THR A 91 17.03 -13.46 0.78
C THR A 91 15.53 -13.31 0.50
N HIS A 92 14.69 -14.12 1.14
CA HIS A 92 13.24 -14.04 0.96
C HIS A 92 12.67 -12.71 1.48
N VAL A 93 13.17 -12.23 2.62
CA VAL A 93 12.76 -10.93 3.16
C VAL A 93 13.16 -9.82 2.20
N GLN A 94 14.37 -9.86 1.68
CA GLN A 94 14.86 -8.85 0.75
C GLN A 94 14.04 -8.83 -0.54
N LYS A 95 13.67 -9.99 -1.06
CA LYS A 95 12.84 -10.07 -2.26
C LYS A 95 11.46 -9.47 -2.02
N SER A 96 10.88 -9.72 -0.86
CA SER A 96 9.57 -9.17 -0.50
C SER A 96 9.65 -7.65 -0.37
N TRP A 97 10.71 -7.14 0.21
CA TRP A 97 10.91 -5.70 0.34
C TRP A 97 11.05 -5.04 -1.02
N ARG A 98 11.80 -5.65 -1.95
CA ARG A 98 11.92 -5.11 -3.31
C ARG A 98 10.58 -5.10 -4.02
N ALA A 99 9.76 -6.13 -3.79
CA ALA A 99 8.44 -6.21 -4.42
C ALA A 99 7.50 -5.14 -3.90
N MET A 100 7.62 -4.72 -2.63
CA MET A 100 6.73 -3.70 -2.08
C MET A 100 7.29 -2.28 -2.19
N THR A 101 8.55 -2.11 -2.56
CA THR A 101 9.18 -0.78 -2.64
C THR A 101 8.41 0.20 -3.54
N PRO A 102 7.98 -0.17 -4.77
CA PRO A 102 7.24 0.77 -5.60
C PRO A 102 5.97 1.26 -4.93
N LEU A 103 5.26 0.38 -4.22
CA LEU A 103 4.05 0.76 -3.50
C LEU A 103 4.37 1.71 -2.35
N VAL A 104 5.39 1.40 -1.56
CA VAL A 104 5.77 2.24 -0.43
C VAL A 104 6.20 3.63 -0.91
N GLU A 105 6.95 3.69 -1.99
CA GLU A 105 7.35 4.97 -2.57
C GLU A 105 6.15 5.76 -3.05
N TRP A 106 5.21 5.11 -3.71
CA TRP A 106 4.00 5.76 -4.18
C TRP A 106 3.20 6.34 -3.01
N LEU A 107 3.05 5.56 -1.94
CA LEU A 107 2.32 6.01 -0.76
C LEU A 107 3.03 7.19 -0.08
N THR A 108 4.34 7.14 0.00
CA THR A 108 5.12 8.24 0.56
C THR A 108 4.94 9.52 -0.24
N ASP A 109 4.95 9.41 -1.57
CA ASP A 109 4.86 10.56 -2.46
C ASP A 109 3.46 11.16 -2.51
N HIS A 110 2.42 10.34 -2.45
CA HIS A 110 1.05 10.81 -2.70
C HIS A 110 0.17 10.89 -1.46
N VAL A 111 0.39 10.04 -0.48
CA VAL A 111 -0.41 10.04 0.75
C VAL A 111 0.26 10.85 1.85
N GLY A 112 1.53 10.60 2.08
CA GLY A 112 2.30 11.37 3.04
C GLY A 112 1.89 11.14 4.49
N PRO A 113 2.38 11.98 5.41
CA PRO A 113 2.10 11.82 6.84
C PRO A 113 0.71 12.26 7.23
N ALA A 114 0.20 11.67 8.31
CA ALA A 114 -1.17 11.93 8.77
C ALA A 114 -1.35 13.33 9.32
N ASP A 115 -0.33 13.87 9.95
CA ASP A 115 -0.43 15.15 10.63
C ASP A 115 0.28 16.25 9.87
N GLU A 116 0.05 16.29 8.58
CA GLU A 116 0.72 17.23 7.76
C GLU A 116 0.48 18.68 8.13
N GLY A 117 -0.64 19.01 8.75
CA GLY A 117 -0.92 20.35 9.18
C GLY A 117 -0.13 20.76 10.41
N ILE A 118 0.56 19.84 11.07
CA ILE A 118 1.34 20.12 12.26
C ILE A 118 2.75 20.47 11.84
N PRO A 119 3.28 21.62 12.24
CA PRO A 119 4.63 21.98 11.85
C PRO A 119 5.61 20.96 12.38
N GLN A 120 6.54 20.58 11.55
CA GLN A 120 7.59 19.71 11.97
C GLN A 120 8.48 20.50 12.88
N GLU A 121 9.05 19.84 13.88
CA GLU A 121 9.85 20.54 14.73
C GLU A 121 10.95 21.18 14.04
N PRO A 122 11.23 22.42 14.30
CA PRO A 122 12.30 23.08 13.64
C PRO A 122 13.56 22.55 14.19
N GLU A 123 14.51 22.51 13.39
CA GLU A 123 15.71 21.97 13.87
C GLU A 123 16.72 22.96 14.13
#